data_ff360a7bd8d8a11824104ceb9c527729
#
_entry.id   ff360a7bd8d8a11824104ceb9c527729
#
_cell.length_a   1.000
_cell.length_b   1.000
_cell.length_c   1.000
_cell.angle_alpha   90.00
_cell.angle_beta   90.00
_cell.angle_gamma   90.00
#
_symmetry.space_group_name_H-M   'P 1'
#
loop_
_entity.id
_entity.type
_entity.pdbx_description
1 polymer ?
#
loop_
_entity_poly.entity_id
_entity_poly.type
_entity_poly.pdbx_seq_one_letter_code
_entity_poly.pdbx_strand_id
1 'polypeptide(L)'
;MIQSDLARGAALAIDIAGLAGTGASNQPTGIVNTAGVNTQSIAASAGTGYPTWAELVGFETAVADDEALMGAMRYITTSAIRGGLKVTAKDAGSGLFLLDGGEANGYPVSVSNQLAAKQIVFGNFSDVLIGMWGVLDLVPDTATKAAAGGLVLRAFQDVDVALRHPESFCINA
;
A
#
# COMPACT_ATOMS: atom_id res chain seq x y z
N MET A 1 -0.68 -19.71 19.58
CA MET A 1 -0.72 -20.13 18.19
C MET A 1 -1.99 -19.62 17.50
N ILE A 2 -3.19 -20.09 17.78
CA ILE A 2 -4.44 -19.63 17.12
C ILE A 2 -4.70 -18.12 17.27
N GLN A 3 -4.55 -17.58 18.48
CA GLN A 3 -4.73 -16.13 18.72
C GLN A 3 -3.74 -15.27 17.94
N SER A 4 -2.47 -15.68 17.85
CA SER A 4 -1.46 -14.96 17.08
C SER A 4 -1.74 -15.00 15.57
N ASP A 5 -2.29 -16.09 15.06
CA ASP A 5 -2.64 -16.24 13.65
C ASP A 5 -3.88 -15.40 13.30
N LEU A 6 -4.88 -15.34 14.20
CA LEU A 6 -6.03 -14.46 14.04
C LEU A 6 -5.65 -12.98 14.09
N ALA A 7 -4.80 -12.58 15.04
CA ALA A 7 -4.30 -11.21 15.13
C ALA A 7 -3.51 -10.80 13.88
N ARG A 8 -2.68 -11.71 13.37
CA ARG A 8 -1.94 -11.49 12.11
C ARG A 8 -2.89 -11.38 10.91
N GLY A 9 -3.94 -12.20 10.85
CA GLY A 9 -4.97 -12.09 9.81
C GLY A 9 -5.73 -10.77 9.86
N ALA A 10 -6.09 -10.31 11.06
CA ALA A 10 -6.75 -9.01 11.25
C ALA A 10 -5.84 -7.85 10.85
N ALA A 11 -4.57 -7.87 11.26
CA ALA A 11 -3.59 -6.85 10.86
C ALA A 11 -3.43 -6.79 9.33
N LEU A 12 -3.34 -7.96 8.68
CA LEU A 12 -3.25 -8.04 7.22
C LEU A 12 -4.50 -7.49 6.53
N ALA A 13 -5.69 -7.73 7.07
CA ALA A 13 -6.94 -7.19 6.55
C ALA A 13 -6.99 -5.66 6.67
N ILE A 14 -6.48 -5.10 7.77
CA ILE A 14 -6.37 -3.65 7.97
C ILE A 14 -5.38 -3.04 6.98
N ASP A 15 -4.23 -3.67 6.73
CA ASP A 15 -3.25 -3.22 5.74
C ASP A 15 -3.84 -3.20 4.33
N ILE A 16 -4.58 -4.25 3.94
CA ILE A 16 -5.29 -4.31 2.65
C ILE A 16 -6.31 -3.17 2.56
N ALA A 17 -7.12 -3.00 3.60
CA ALA A 17 -8.14 -1.96 3.64
C ALA A 17 -7.53 -0.56 3.57
N GLY A 18 -6.44 -0.32 4.29
CA GLY A 18 -5.73 0.96 4.30
C GLY A 18 -5.08 1.32 2.97
N LEU A 19 -4.50 0.36 2.29
CA LEU A 19 -3.84 0.59 1.00
C LEU A 19 -4.81 0.57 -0.18
N ALA A 20 -5.64 -0.46 -0.28
CA ALA A 20 -6.42 -0.78 -1.49
C ALA A 20 -7.93 -0.97 -1.24
N GLY A 21 -8.44 -0.61 -0.06
CA GLY A 21 -9.87 -0.70 0.25
C GLY A 21 -10.71 0.04 -0.76
N THR A 22 -11.84 -0.56 -1.14
CA THR A 22 -12.70 -0.07 -2.23
C THR A 22 -13.75 0.96 -1.80
N GLY A 23 -13.95 1.16 -0.50
CA GLY A 23 -15.05 1.98 0.03
C GLY A 23 -16.43 1.34 -0.15
N ALA A 24 -16.52 0.11 -0.63
CA ALA A 24 -17.75 -0.62 -0.87
C ALA A 24 -17.84 -1.85 0.05
N SER A 25 -19.06 -2.39 0.23
CA SER A 25 -19.28 -3.62 1.01
C SER A 25 -18.73 -3.57 2.44
N ASN A 26 -18.93 -2.44 3.12
CA ASN A 26 -18.43 -2.19 4.49
C ASN A 26 -16.89 -2.22 4.61
N GLN A 27 -16.18 -1.91 3.54
CA GLN A 27 -14.74 -1.68 3.57
C GLN A 27 -14.43 -0.18 3.58
N PRO A 28 -13.42 0.28 4.32
CA PRO A 28 -12.95 1.66 4.21
C PRO A 28 -12.39 1.94 2.82
N THR A 29 -12.30 3.21 2.46
CA THR A 29 -11.61 3.63 1.23
C THR A 29 -10.13 3.71 1.50
N GLY A 30 -9.35 2.91 0.80
CA GLY A 30 -7.88 2.90 0.90
C GLY A 30 -7.24 4.02 0.08
N ILE A 31 -5.92 4.22 0.29
CA ILE A 31 -5.13 5.28 -0.37
C ILE A 31 -5.34 5.25 -1.90
N VAL A 32 -5.28 4.06 -2.49
CA VAL A 32 -5.36 3.88 -3.96
C VAL A 32 -6.71 4.31 -4.54
N ASN A 33 -7.79 4.22 -3.77
CA ASN A 33 -9.15 4.50 -4.23
C ASN A 33 -9.69 5.84 -3.69
N THR A 34 -8.90 6.60 -2.95
CA THR A 34 -9.31 7.90 -2.42
C THR A 34 -9.28 8.95 -3.53
N ALA A 35 -10.37 9.71 -3.65
CA ALA A 35 -10.46 10.81 -4.59
C ALA A 35 -9.48 11.94 -4.19
N GLY A 36 -8.84 12.56 -5.19
CA GLY A 36 -7.87 13.64 -4.97
C GLY A 36 -6.42 13.16 -4.82
N VAL A 37 -6.17 11.87 -4.84
CA VAL A 37 -4.81 11.31 -4.92
C VAL A 37 -4.26 11.51 -6.32
N ASN A 38 -3.02 11.99 -6.44
CA ASN A 38 -2.35 12.21 -7.70
C ASN A 38 -2.08 10.91 -8.45
N THR A 39 -2.03 10.98 -9.76
CA THR A 39 -1.75 9.82 -10.61
C THR A 39 -0.57 10.06 -11.53
N GLN A 40 0.36 9.13 -11.58
CA GLN A 40 1.50 9.13 -12.49
C GLN A 40 1.44 7.91 -13.41
N SER A 41 1.47 8.12 -14.71
CA SER A 41 1.56 7.02 -15.67
C SER A 41 2.97 6.42 -15.68
N ILE A 42 3.07 5.10 -15.60
CA ILE A 42 4.34 4.39 -15.70
C ILE A 42 4.27 3.28 -16.76
N ALA A 43 5.37 3.00 -17.42
CA ALA A 43 5.47 1.94 -18.42
C ALA A 43 5.17 0.55 -17.84
N ALA A 44 5.43 0.35 -16.55
CA ALA A 44 5.11 -0.89 -15.84
C ALA A 44 3.60 -1.17 -15.77
N SER A 45 2.75 -0.14 -15.69
CA SER A 45 1.28 -0.28 -15.70
C SER A 45 0.78 -0.80 -17.04
N ALA A 46 1.42 -0.43 -18.15
CA ALA A 46 1.12 -0.95 -19.48
C ALA A 46 1.57 -2.41 -19.71
N GLY A 47 2.07 -3.09 -18.69
CA GLY A 47 2.43 -4.50 -18.74
C GLY A 47 3.87 -4.81 -19.16
N THR A 48 4.64 -3.81 -19.58
CA THR A 48 6.01 -3.98 -20.09
C THR A 48 7.02 -3.26 -19.18
N GLY A 49 7.96 -4.01 -18.64
CA GLY A 49 9.11 -3.44 -17.92
C GLY A 49 8.88 -3.02 -16.48
N TYR A 50 9.76 -2.19 -16.00
CA TYR A 50 9.78 -1.59 -14.67
C TYR A 50 9.81 -0.07 -14.81
N PRO A 51 9.47 0.70 -13.75
CA PRO A 51 9.53 2.15 -13.81
C PRO A 51 10.91 2.65 -14.21
N THR A 52 10.94 3.71 -14.98
CA THR A 52 12.17 4.44 -15.33
C THR A 52 12.51 5.46 -14.24
N TRP A 53 13.71 6.03 -14.30
CA TRP A 53 14.11 7.10 -13.38
C TRP A 53 13.21 8.34 -13.50
N ALA A 54 12.88 8.75 -14.72
CA ALA A 54 12.01 9.89 -14.96
C ALA A 54 10.59 9.69 -14.41
N GLU A 55 10.07 8.47 -14.50
CA GLU A 55 8.77 8.13 -13.92
C GLU A 55 8.78 8.17 -12.39
N LEU A 56 9.86 7.72 -11.74
CA LEU A 56 10.00 7.82 -10.28
C LEU A 56 10.08 9.28 -9.82
N VAL A 57 10.82 10.12 -10.54
CA VAL A 57 10.86 11.57 -10.27
C VAL A 57 9.49 12.20 -10.52
N GLY A 58 8.72 11.69 -11.49
CA GLY A 58 7.36 12.16 -11.77
C GLY A 58 6.40 12.02 -10.57
N PHE A 59 6.54 10.98 -9.75
CA PHE A 59 5.75 10.87 -8.51
C PHE A 59 6.04 12.00 -7.53
N GLU A 60 7.32 12.32 -7.34
CA GLU A 60 7.73 13.43 -6.48
C GLU A 60 7.23 14.77 -7.02
N THR A 61 7.39 14.98 -8.33
CA THR A 61 6.95 16.22 -8.99
C THR A 61 5.45 16.43 -8.82
N ALA A 62 4.64 15.39 -9.02
CA ALA A 62 3.19 15.49 -8.87
C ALA A 62 2.76 15.91 -7.46
N VAL A 63 3.43 15.42 -6.42
CA VAL A 63 3.16 15.84 -5.04
C VAL A 63 3.73 17.24 -4.74
N ALA A 64 4.87 17.59 -5.34
CA ALA A 64 5.50 18.90 -5.18
C ALA A 64 4.68 20.02 -5.83
N ASP A 65 4.03 19.75 -6.97
CA ASP A 65 3.17 20.72 -7.68
C ASP A 65 1.96 21.15 -6.81
N ASP A 66 1.53 20.28 -5.90
CA ASP A 66 0.47 20.57 -4.92
C ASP A 66 1.02 21.12 -3.58
N GLU A 67 2.29 21.51 -3.53
CA GLU A 67 2.98 21.98 -2.31
C GLU A 67 2.90 21.01 -1.12
N ALA A 68 2.67 19.71 -1.39
CA ALA A 68 2.43 18.68 -0.40
C ALA A 68 3.68 17.83 -0.08
N LEU A 69 4.85 18.19 -0.59
CA LEU A 69 6.11 17.46 -0.38
C LEU A 69 6.69 17.74 1.01
N MET A 70 6.02 17.24 2.04
CA MET A 70 6.40 17.46 3.44
C MET A 70 6.28 16.16 4.26
N GLY A 71 7.05 16.10 5.35
CA GLY A 71 6.94 15.01 6.31
C GLY A 71 7.72 13.75 5.93
N ALA A 72 7.21 12.58 6.32
CA ALA A 72 7.87 11.29 6.14
C ALA A 72 7.48 10.64 4.80
N MET A 73 7.98 11.21 3.71
CA MET A 73 7.74 10.70 2.36
C MET A 73 8.40 9.34 2.15
N ARG A 74 7.70 8.42 1.49
CA ARG A 74 8.24 7.12 1.10
C ARG A 74 7.49 6.50 -0.07
N TYR A 75 8.14 5.53 -0.70
CA TYR A 75 7.49 4.64 -1.65
C TYR A 75 7.01 3.37 -0.97
N ILE A 76 5.79 2.92 -1.27
CA ILE A 76 5.32 1.56 -1.00
C ILE A 76 5.03 0.89 -2.32
N THR A 77 5.56 -0.31 -2.51
CA THR A 77 5.40 -1.05 -3.76
C THR A 77 5.40 -2.55 -3.53
N THR A 78 5.11 -3.31 -4.58
CA THR A 78 5.15 -4.78 -4.53
C THR A 78 6.60 -5.31 -4.57
N SER A 79 6.80 -6.54 -4.11
CA SER A 79 8.12 -7.20 -4.16
C SER A 79 8.66 -7.31 -5.60
N ALA A 80 7.78 -7.48 -6.60
CA ALA A 80 8.16 -7.55 -8.01
C ALA A 80 8.76 -6.23 -8.52
N ILE A 81 8.11 -5.09 -8.21
CA ILE A 81 8.64 -3.77 -8.58
C ILE A 81 9.94 -3.49 -7.84
N ARG A 82 10.02 -3.75 -6.53
CA ARG A 82 11.26 -3.57 -5.78
C ARG A 82 12.42 -4.37 -6.39
N GLY A 83 12.15 -5.62 -6.80
CA GLY A 83 13.13 -6.44 -7.51
C GLY A 83 13.57 -5.79 -8.82
N GLY A 84 12.62 -5.27 -9.59
CA GLY A 84 12.88 -4.55 -10.83
C GLY A 84 13.72 -3.30 -10.65
N LEU A 85 13.41 -2.48 -9.62
CA LEU A 85 14.18 -1.28 -9.32
C LEU A 85 15.65 -1.57 -8.98
N LYS A 86 15.96 -2.74 -8.44
CA LYS A 86 17.35 -3.17 -8.14
C LYS A 86 18.14 -3.56 -9.38
N VAL A 87 17.49 -3.96 -10.47
CA VAL A 87 18.16 -4.39 -11.71
C VAL A 87 18.08 -3.36 -12.82
N THR A 88 17.19 -2.38 -12.70
CA THR A 88 17.05 -1.30 -13.68
C THR A 88 18.10 -0.22 -13.41
N ALA A 89 18.96 0.02 -14.40
CA ALA A 89 19.96 1.09 -14.32
C ALA A 89 19.29 2.46 -14.40
N LYS A 90 19.84 3.43 -13.70
CA LYS A 90 19.37 4.82 -13.69
C LYS A 90 19.56 5.47 -15.06
N ASP A 91 20.70 5.20 -15.68
CA ASP A 91 21.02 5.57 -17.05
C ASP A 91 21.97 4.55 -17.69
N ALA A 92 22.14 4.63 -18.99
CA ALA A 92 23.00 3.71 -19.73
C ALA A 92 24.48 4.02 -19.43
N GLY A 93 25.16 3.10 -18.72
CA GLY A 93 26.61 3.16 -18.48
C GLY A 93 27.03 3.75 -17.15
N SER A 94 26.12 4.25 -16.30
CA SER A 94 26.49 4.80 -14.98
C SER A 94 26.84 3.74 -13.93
N GLY A 95 26.36 2.51 -14.11
CA GLY A 95 26.46 1.47 -13.08
C GLY A 95 25.62 1.73 -11.83
N LEU A 96 24.78 2.77 -11.84
CA LEU A 96 23.86 3.11 -10.76
C LEU A 96 22.48 2.50 -11.04
N PHE A 97 21.89 1.90 -10.02
CA PHE A 97 20.54 1.33 -10.09
C PHE A 97 19.48 2.29 -9.51
N LEU A 98 18.22 2.08 -9.87
CA LEU A 98 17.11 2.89 -9.38
C LEU A 98 16.90 2.75 -7.87
N LEU A 99 17.16 1.58 -7.32
CA LEU A 99 17.11 1.32 -5.89
C LEU A 99 18.54 0.99 -5.40
N ASP A 100 19.06 1.88 -4.58
CA ASP A 100 20.34 1.69 -3.88
C ASP A 100 20.15 1.92 -2.38
N GLY A 101 20.83 1.14 -1.54
CA GLY A 101 20.75 1.26 -0.09
C GLY A 101 19.34 1.10 0.53
N GLY A 102 18.33 0.72 -0.26
CA GLY A 102 16.93 0.66 0.18
C GLY A 102 16.12 1.91 -0.13
N GLU A 103 16.72 2.86 -0.85
CA GLU A 103 16.11 4.13 -1.25
C GLU A 103 16.02 4.24 -2.78
N ALA A 104 14.99 4.90 -3.25
CA ALA A 104 14.82 5.30 -4.63
C ALA A 104 14.49 6.79 -4.65
N ASN A 105 15.18 7.56 -5.48
CA ASN A 105 15.02 9.01 -5.56
C ASN A 105 15.22 9.74 -4.20
N GLY A 106 16.09 9.20 -3.31
CA GLY A 106 16.32 9.77 -1.98
C GLY A 106 15.24 9.46 -0.94
N TYR A 107 14.24 8.63 -1.29
CA TYR A 107 13.17 8.23 -0.38
C TYR A 107 13.20 6.74 -0.10
N PRO A 108 12.89 6.31 1.14
CA PRO A 108 12.88 4.90 1.50
C PRO A 108 11.79 4.13 0.75
N VAL A 109 12.11 2.90 0.32
CA VAL A 109 11.20 2.00 -0.37
C VAL A 109 10.79 0.84 0.53
N SER A 110 9.52 0.81 0.89
CA SER A 110 8.88 -0.27 1.63
C SER A 110 8.16 -1.23 0.69
N VAL A 111 8.01 -2.49 1.13
CA VAL A 111 7.30 -3.50 0.34
C VAL A 111 6.01 -3.89 1.03
N SER A 112 4.92 -3.86 0.28
CA SER A 112 3.66 -4.48 0.66
C SER A 112 3.09 -5.23 -0.54
N ASN A 113 2.89 -6.55 -0.38
CA ASN A 113 2.25 -7.37 -1.40
C ASN A 113 0.72 -7.32 -1.31
N GLN A 114 0.18 -6.39 -0.52
CA GLN A 114 -1.26 -6.10 -0.42
C GLN A 114 -1.72 -5.10 -1.50
N LEU A 115 -0.79 -4.48 -2.19
CA LEU A 115 -1.06 -3.67 -3.38
C LEU A 115 -1.31 -4.56 -4.61
N ALA A 116 -2.05 -4.04 -5.58
CA ALA A 116 -2.22 -4.70 -6.87
C ALA A 116 -0.86 -4.94 -7.56
N ALA A 117 -0.82 -5.89 -8.48
CA ALA A 117 0.41 -6.19 -9.21
C ALA A 117 0.97 -4.91 -9.86
N LYS A 118 2.26 -4.68 -9.67
CA LYS A 118 3.00 -3.52 -10.20
C LYS A 118 2.54 -2.14 -9.70
N GLN A 119 1.78 -2.09 -8.63
CA GLN A 119 1.35 -0.83 -8.04
C GLN A 119 2.46 -0.19 -7.21
N ILE A 120 2.54 1.13 -7.31
CA ILE A 120 3.43 2.00 -6.55
C ILE A 120 2.57 3.08 -5.89
N VAL A 121 2.82 3.33 -4.64
CA VAL A 121 2.24 4.44 -3.88
C VAL A 121 3.40 5.26 -3.34
N PHE A 122 3.43 6.54 -3.64
CA PHE A 122 4.37 7.51 -3.07
C PHE A 122 3.58 8.52 -2.24
N GLY A 123 4.07 8.91 -1.09
CA GLY A 123 3.42 9.94 -0.31
C GLY A 123 3.86 10.03 1.13
N ASN A 124 3.19 10.94 1.86
CA ASN A 124 3.40 11.17 3.29
C ASN A 124 2.47 10.27 4.12
N PHE A 125 2.99 9.16 4.62
CA PHE A 125 2.19 8.21 5.41
C PHE A 125 1.82 8.71 6.81
N SER A 126 2.32 9.87 7.23
CA SER A 126 1.86 10.53 8.46
C SER A 126 0.46 11.16 8.32
N ASP A 127 -0.01 11.36 7.09
CA ASP A 127 -1.33 11.88 6.79
C ASP A 127 -2.42 10.79 6.67
N VAL A 128 -2.04 9.52 6.85
CA VAL A 128 -2.98 8.40 6.93
C VAL A 128 -3.52 8.30 8.34
N LEU A 129 -4.82 8.46 8.49
CA LEU A 129 -5.54 8.29 9.76
C LEU A 129 -6.23 6.93 9.75
N ILE A 130 -5.89 6.09 10.71
CA ILE A 130 -6.55 4.80 10.93
C ILE A 130 -7.34 4.91 12.23
N GLY A 131 -8.67 4.98 12.11
CA GLY A 131 -9.59 4.92 13.24
C GLY A 131 -9.94 3.47 13.56
N MET A 132 -9.77 3.05 14.80
CA MET A 132 -10.20 1.74 15.28
C MET A 132 -11.15 1.91 16.44
N TRP A 133 -12.32 1.25 16.38
CA TRP A 133 -13.33 1.30 17.43
C TRP A 133 -13.49 -0.06 18.06
N GLY A 134 -13.61 -0.08 19.37
CA GLY A 134 -13.75 -1.30 20.13
C GLY A 134 -12.46 -2.12 20.24
N VAL A 135 -12.62 -3.33 20.71
CA VAL A 135 -11.57 -4.36 20.75
C VAL A 135 -11.88 -5.43 19.71
N LEU A 136 -10.87 -6.19 19.33
CA LEU A 136 -11.04 -7.36 18.47
C LEU A 136 -12.05 -8.33 19.10
N ASP A 137 -13.21 -8.47 18.47
CA ASP A 137 -14.25 -9.40 18.93
C ASP A 137 -14.06 -10.77 18.28
N LEU A 138 -13.98 -11.79 19.13
CA LEU A 138 -13.77 -13.19 18.71
C LEU A 138 -15.02 -14.01 19.00
N VAL A 139 -15.76 -14.34 17.94
CA VAL A 139 -17.00 -15.10 18.04
C VAL A 139 -16.75 -16.56 17.59
N PRO A 140 -16.91 -17.54 18.49
CA PRO A 140 -16.88 -18.95 18.12
C PRO A 140 -18.21 -19.33 17.46
N ASP A 141 -18.15 -19.82 16.22
CA ASP A 141 -19.29 -20.35 15.48
C ASP A 141 -19.24 -21.88 15.51
N THR A 142 -20.09 -22.48 16.32
CA THR A 142 -20.19 -23.94 16.47
C THR A 142 -21.17 -24.56 15.49
N ALA A 143 -22.02 -23.77 14.84
CA ALA A 143 -23.08 -24.25 13.95
C ALA A 143 -22.60 -24.58 12.54
N THR A 144 -21.79 -23.72 11.94
CA THR A 144 -21.39 -23.83 10.52
C THR A 144 -20.65 -25.14 10.19
N LYS A 145 -19.87 -25.69 11.10
CA LYS A 145 -19.11 -26.95 10.92
C LYS A 145 -19.52 -28.06 11.88
N ALA A 146 -20.70 -27.96 12.47
CA ALA A 146 -21.18 -28.94 13.47
C ALA A 146 -21.18 -30.40 12.95
N ALA A 147 -21.61 -30.62 11.70
CA ALA A 147 -21.67 -31.97 11.11
C ALA A 147 -20.28 -32.62 10.94
N ALA A 148 -19.22 -31.82 10.86
CA ALA A 148 -17.83 -32.29 10.76
C ALA A 148 -17.08 -32.25 12.10
N GLY A 149 -17.75 -31.90 13.21
CA GLY A 149 -17.12 -31.71 14.53
C GLY A 149 -16.14 -30.54 14.57
N GLY A 150 -16.23 -29.58 13.61
CA GLY A 150 -15.34 -28.46 13.49
C GLY A 150 -15.88 -27.20 14.19
N LEU A 151 -14.95 -26.31 14.58
CA LEU A 151 -15.22 -24.98 15.13
C LEU A 151 -14.71 -23.91 14.16
N VAL A 152 -15.53 -22.90 13.86
CA VAL A 152 -15.12 -21.70 13.09
C VAL A 152 -14.96 -20.54 14.07
N LEU A 153 -13.79 -19.92 14.09
CA LEU A 153 -13.55 -18.69 14.82
C LEU A 153 -13.67 -17.50 13.87
N ARG A 154 -14.52 -16.55 14.21
CA ARG A 154 -14.67 -15.29 13.47
C ARG A 154 -14.11 -14.17 14.30
N ALA A 155 -13.30 -13.33 13.66
CA ALA A 155 -12.75 -12.12 14.27
C ALA A 155 -13.37 -10.91 13.58
N PHE A 156 -13.85 -9.95 14.36
CA PHE A 156 -14.43 -8.71 13.90
C PHE A 156 -13.66 -7.54 14.51
N GLN A 157 -13.37 -6.53 13.71
CA GLN A 157 -12.77 -5.28 14.13
C GLN A 157 -13.37 -4.15 13.32
N ASP A 158 -13.93 -3.16 14.01
CA ASP A 158 -14.40 -1.94 13.36
C ASP A 158 -13.19 -1.03 13.08
N VAL A 159 -12.98 -0.71 11.82
CA VAL A 159 -11.87 0.14 11.36
C VAL A 159 -12.33 1.03 10.23
N ASP A 160 -11.84 2.26 10.22
CA ASP A 160 -11.97 3.15 9.08
C ASP A 160 -10.64 3.82 8.77
N VAL A 161 -10.46 4.22 7.52
CA VAL A 161 -9.23 4.84 7.02
C VAL A 161 -9.58 6.12 6.30
N ALA A 162 -8.87 7.19 6.62
CA ALA A 162 -9.03 8.48 5.97
C ALA A 162 -7.67 9.10 5.66
N LEU A 163 -7.57 9.79 4.54
CA LEU A 163 -6.42 10.62 4.21
C LEU A 163 -6.70 12.06 4.62
N ARG A 164 -5.79 12.64 5.39
CA ARG A 164 -5.86 14.03 5.82
C ARG A 164 -5.65 14.98 4.64
N HIS A 165 -4.70 14.64 3.77
CA HIS A 165 -4.33 15.38 2.57
C HIS A 165 -4.13 14.38 1.43
N PRO A 166 -5.15 14.14 0.58
CA PRO A 166 -5.02 13.23 -0.56
C PRO A 166 -3.93 13.64 -1.56
N GLU A 167 -3.70 14.95 -1.73
CA GLU A 167 -2.69 15.52 -2.61
C GLU A 167 -1.25 15.18 -2.17
N SER A 168 -1.06 14.77 -0.89
CA SER A 168 0.23 14.28 -0.37
C SER A 168 0.60 12.89 -0.91
N PHE A 169 -0.27 12.29 -1.71
CA PHE A 169 -0.06 10.96 -2.27
C PHE A 169 -0.11 10.99 -3.79
N CYS A 170 0.69 10.11 -4.38
CA CYS A 170 0.68 9.85 -5.81
C CYS A 170 0.73 8.34 -6.05
N ILE A 171 -0.12 7.84 -6.94
CA ILE A 171 -0.19 6.43 -7.34
C ILE A 171 0.09 6.28 -8.83
N ASN A 172 0.50 5.09 -9.26
CA ASN A 172 0.54 4.82 -10.70
C ASN A 172 -0.88 4.48 -11.23
N ALA A 173 -1.19 5.10 -12.36
CA ALA A 173 -2.40 4.82 -13.12
C ALA A 173 -2.28 3.55 -13.96
#